data_6f7bf401272fd786d57fe8f6d8e49d23
#
_entry.id   6f7bf401272fd786d57fe8f6d8e49d23
#
_cell.length_a   1.000
_cell.length_b   1.000
_cell.length_c   1.000
_cell.angle_alpha   90.00
_cell.angle_beta   90.00
_cell.angle_gamma   90.00
#
_symmetry.space_group_name_H-M   'P 1'
#
loop_
_entity.id
_entity.type
_entity.pdbx_description
1 polymer ?
#
loop_
_entity_poly.entity_id
_entity_poly.type
_entity_poly.pdbx_seq_one_letter_code
_entity_poly.pdbx_strand_id
1 'polypeptide(L)'
;QTLSRRAIPDVDLIIVDEAHLQYEVICKLMKDTNVPVIGLSGSPFSKGLGKYYDNLIHTSSMRQLIDDGFLSDYVAYSHDTPDLTGIKTVAGDYHEGQLGKRMSDPKLVGCVIDTWLKHGENRPTICFAVNVAHAEFIGAELDRVNISNVVITGRTPMEEREVYFTQFKKGNIKILVNVGTLVAGFDSDVRCIVDAAPTKSNIRHVQKLGRGLRVAEGKDHLIILDHAGNLISLGFPDDIEI
;
A
#
# COMPACT_ATOMS: atom_id res chain seq x y z
N GLN A 1 4.14 -10.92 -17.85
CA GLN A 1 3.58 -11.05 -19.21
C GLN A 1 4.66 -11.29 -20.27
N THR A 2 5.86 -10.74 -20.12
CA THR A 2 6.94 -10.90 -21.12
C THR A 2 7.52 -12.33 -21.12
N LEU A 3 7.71 -12.93 -19.96
CA LEU A 3 8.25 -14.29 -19.81
C LEU A 3 7.33 -15.39 -20.37
N SER A 4 6.01 -15.16 -20.39
CA SER A 4 5.07 -16.13 -21.01
C SER A 4 5.14 -16.19 -22.54
N ARG A 5 5.86 -15.24 -23.17
CA ARG A 5 5.95 -15.08 -24.63
C ARG A 5 7.38 -15.24 -25.18
N ARG A 6 8.38 -15.36 -24.33
CA ARG A 6 9.80 -15.50 -24.73
C ARG A 6 10.40 -16.73 -24.09
N ALA A 7 11.34 -17.35 -24.78
CA ALA A 7 12.18 -18.38 -24.18
C ALA A 7 12.96 -17.78 -23.01
N ILE A 8 13.03 -18.52 -21.91
CA ILE A 8 13.85 -18.13 -20.77
C ILE A 8 15.31 -18.32 -21.18
N PRO A 9 16.17 -17.31 -21.00
CA PRO A 9 17.59 -17.48 -21.30
C PRO A 9 18.20 -18.56 -20.41
N ASP A 10 19.29 -19.14 -20.87
CA ASP A 10 20.12 -20.04 -20.06
C ASP A 10 20.80 -19.23 -18.96
N VAL A 11 20.50 -19.57 -17.70
CA VAL A 11 20.93 -18.80 -16.52
C VAL A 11 21.25 -19.74 -15.36
N ASP A 12 22.19 -19.34 -14.53
CA ASP A 12 22.63 -20.09 -13.34
C ASP A 12 21.83 -19.74 -12.06
N LEU A 13 21.10 -18.62 -12.08
CA LEU A 13 20.31 -18.12 -10.96
C LEU A 13 19.12 -17.30 -11.45
N ILE A 14 17.99 -17.44 -10.77
CA ILE A 14 16.79 -16.62 -11.01
C ILE A 14 16.48 -15.83 -9.74
N ILE A 15 16.31 -14.51 -9.89
CA ILE A 15 15.82 -13.64 -8.81
C ILE A 15 14.42 -13.17 -9.17
N VAL A 16 13.46 -13.43 -8.26
CA VAL A 16 12.05 -13.07 -8.43
C VAL A 16 11.69 -11.95 -7.47
N ASP A 17 11.40 -10.76 -7.99
CA ASP A 17 10.85 -9.67 -7.21
C ASP A 17 9.35 -9.87 -6.96
N GLU A 18 8.84 -9.40 -5.82
CA GLU A 18 7.46 -9.59 -5.36
C GLU A 18 7.04 -11.06 -5.39
N ALA A 19 7.90 -11.95 -4.90
CA ALA A 19 7.73 -13.40 -4.94
C ALA A 19 6.42 -13.89 -4.29
N HIS A 20 5.84 -13.10 -3.38
CA HIS A 20 4.54 -13.39 -2.76
C HIS A 20 3.38 -13.44 -3.77
N LEU A 21 3.52 -12.86 -4.96
CA LEU A 21 2.49 -12.89 -6.02
C LEU A 21 2.39 -14.26 -6.70
N GLN A 22 3.37 -15.16 -6.51
CA GLN A 22 3.36 -16.53 -7.01
C GLN A 22 2.96 -16.59 -8.50
N TYR A 23 3.65 -15.80 -9.35
CA TYR A 23 3.37 -15.80 -10.79
C TYR A 23 3.43 -17.20 -11.37
N GLU A 24 2.36 -17.64 -12.04
CA GLU A 24 2.20 -18.99 -12.57
C GLU A 24 3.39 -19.43 -13.45
N VAL A 25 3.89 -18.51 -14.28
CA VAL A 25 5.06 -18.75 -15.14
C VAL A 25 6.31 -19.08 -14.33
N ILE A 26 6.54 -18.36 -13.23
CA ILE A 26 7.68 -18.59 -12.31
C ILE A 26 7.48 -19.90 -11.56
N CYS A 27 6.28 -20.13 -11.02
CA CYS A 27 5.96 -21.36 -10.30
C CYS A 27 6.12 -22.62 -11.19
N LYS A 28 5.79 -22.51 -12.48
CA LYS A 28 6.03 -23.57 -13.46
C LYS A 28 7.52 -23.75 -13.73
N LEU A 29 8.24 -22.65 -13.95
CA LEU A 29 9.68 -22.68 -14.17
C LEU A 29 10.44 -23.38 -13.04
N MET A 30 10.10 -23.05 -11.78
CA MET A 30 10.71 -23.68 -10.59
C MET A 30 10.48 -25.19 -10.51
N LYS A 31 9.42 -25.71 -11.13
CA LYS A 31 9.16 -27.15 -11.21
C LYS A 31 9.89 -27.82 -12.38
N ASP A 32 10.11 -27.08 -13.47
CA ASP A 32 10.63 -27.62 -14.72
C ASP A 32 12.17 -27.50 -14.81
N THR A 33 12.82 -26.78 -13.89
CA THR A 33 14.27 -26.56 -13.89
C THR A 33 14.89 -26.81 -12.51
N ASN A 34 16.18 -27.12 -12.49
CA ASN A 34 16.98 -27.21 -11.27
C ASN A 34 17.77 -25.93 -10.99
N VAL A 35 17.44 -24.83 -11.68
CA VAL A 35 18.11 -23.53 -11.45
C VAL A 35 17.69 -22.98 -10.10
N PRO A 36 18.63 -22.57 -9.24
CA PRO A 36 18.33 -21.94 -7.96
C PRO A 36 17.47 -20.68 -8.15
N VAL A 37 16.46 -20.49 -7.27
CA VAL A 37 15.57 -19.34 -7.31
C VAL A 37 15.58 -18.63 -5.97
N ILE A 38 15.85 -17.33 -5.99
CA ILE A 38 15.75 -16.44 -4.84
C ILE A 38 14.52 -15.57 -5.02
N GLY A 39 13.56 -15.68 -4.08
CA GLY A 39 12.39 -14.82 -4.02
C GLY A 39 12.63 -13.64 -3.09
N LEU A 40 12.42 -12.42 -3.58
CA LEU A 40 12.43 -11.19 -2.78
C LEU A 40 10.99 -10.77 -2.50
N SER A 41 10.67 -10.41 -1.27
CA SER A 41 9.35 -9.90 -0.90
C SER A 41 9.43 -9.12 0.41
N GLY A 42 8.83 -7.92 0.44
CA GLY A 42 8.60 -7.18 1.68
C GLY A 42 7.36 -7.67 2.47
N SER A 43 6.61 -8.64 1.93
CA SER A 43 5.38 -9.14 2.54
C SER A 43 5.13 -10.61 2.21
N PRO A 44 5.94 -11.56 2.73
CA PRO A 44 5.91 -12.98 2.34
C PRO A 44 4.77 -13.77 3.01
N PHE A 45 3.57 -13.18 3.09
CA PHE A 45 2.40 -13.77 3.78
C PHE A 45 1.50 -14.62 2.88
N SER A 46 1.86 -14.84 1.61
CA SER A 46 1.04 -15.61 0.69
C SER A 46 1.00 -17.09 1.02
N LYS A 47 -0.21 -17.64 1.12
CA LYS A 47 -0.39 -19.08 1.30
C LYS A 47 0.23 -19.85 0.13
N GLY A 48 0.98 -20.88 0.45
CA GLY A 48 1.56 -21.82 -0.53
C GLY A 48 2.95 -21.44 -1.04
N LEU A 49 3.60 -20.41 -0.53
CA LEU A 49 5.00 -20.11 -0.84
C LEU A 49 5.93 -21.30 -0.56
N GLY A 50 5.74 -22.01 0.54
CA GLY A 50 6.51 -23.21 0.89
C GLY A 50 6.31 -24.41 -0.05
N LYS A 51 5.47 -24.29 -1.12
CA LYS A 51 5.42 -25.28 -2.21
C LYS A 51 6.50 -25.06 -3.27
N TYR A 52 7.11 -23.88 -3.26
CA TYR A 52 8.07 -23.41 -4.27
C TYR A 52 9.40 -23.00 -3.67
N TYR A 53 9.42 -22.54 -2.42
CA TYR A 53 10.61 -22.09 -1.71
C TYR A 53 10.85 -22.99 -0.51
N ASP A 54 12.07 -23.50 -0.37
CA ASP A 54 12.46 -24.44 0.71
C ASP A 54 12.70 -23.72 2.02
N ASN A 55 13.16 -22.47 1.98
CA ASN A 55 13.53 -21.70 3.15
C ASN A 55 12.99 -20.27 3.07
N LEU A 56 12.67 -19.70 4.24
CA LEU A 56 12.42 -18.28 4.43
C LEU A 56 13.59 -17.69 5.21
N ILE A 57 14.27 -16.71 4.62
CA ILE A 57 15.33 -15.96 5.30
C ILE A 57 14.74 -14.62 5.72
N HIS A 58 14.55 -14.44 7.02
CA HIS A 58 14.11 -13.20 7.62
C HIS A 58 15.30 -12.55 8.33
N THR A 59 15.76 -11.41 7.81
CA THR A 59 16.99 -10.77 8.27
C THR A 59 16.77 -9.72 9.36
N SER A 60 15.63 -9.04 9.35
CA SER A 60 15.36 -7.92 10.25
C SER A 60 13.86 -7.68 10.39
N SER A 61 13.37 -7.42 11.61
CA SER A 61 12.02 -6.95 11.85
C SER A 61 11.85 -5.49 11.42
N MET A 62 10.61 -5.02 11.22
CA MET A 62 10.37 -3.59 10.94
C MET A 62 10.86 -2.72 12.09
N ARG A 63 10.68 -3.13 13.35
CA ARG A 63 11.18 -2.42 14.52
C ARG A 63 12.70 -2.24 14.43
N GLN A 64 13.43 -3.30 14.12
CA GLN A 64 14.88 -3.23 13.97
C GLN A 64 15.29 -2.29 12.83
N LEU A 65 14.59 -2.33 11.68
CA LEU A 65 14.88 -1.42 10.56
C LEU A 65 14.59 0.05 10.91
N ILE A 66 13.62 0.32 11.78
CA ILE A 66 13.36 1.66 12.33
C ILE A 66 14.48 2.08 13.26
N ASP A 67 14.88 1.23 14.22
CA ASP A 67 15.94 1.49 15.19
C ASP A 67 17.29 1.72 14.52
N ASP A 68 17.57 0.98 13.44
CA ASP A 68 18.77 1.11 12.62
C ASP A 68 18.72 2.28 11.61
N GLY A 69 17.60 2.99 11.51
CA GLY A 69 17.42 4.16 10.64
C GLY A 69 17.21 3.84 9.16
N PHE A 70 16.91 2.59 8.80
CA PHE A 70 16.56 2.20 7.43
C PHE A 70 15.08 2.49 7.10
N LEU A 71 14.23 2.58 8.11
CA LEU A 71 12.84 3.04 8.02
C LEU A 71 12.63 4.24 8.94
N SER A 72 11.67 5.12 8.59
CA SER A 72 11.28 6.22 9.45
C SER A 72 10.53 5.72 10.67
N ASP A 73 10.68 6.39 11.79
CA ASP A 73 9.73 6.29 12.90
C ASP A 73 8.34 6.76 12.48
N TYR A 74 7.31 6.54 13.28
CA TYR A 74 5.95 6.91 12.96
C TYR A 74 5.13 7.34 14.18
N VAL A 75 4.12 8.17 13.91
CA VAL A 75 3.04 8.51 14.84
C VAL A 75 1.72 8.09 14.20
N ALA A 76 0.94 7.31 14.92
CA ALA A 76 -0.32 6.79 14.42
C ALA A 76 -1.51 7.41 15.17
N TYR A 77 -2.50 7.84 14.41
CA TYR A 77 -3.81 8.26 14.91
C TYR A 77 -4.86 7.31 14.34
N SER A 78 -5.56 6.63 15.20
CA SER A 78 -6.71 5.81 14.84
C SER A 78 -7.98 6.50 15.29
N HIS A 79 -8.94 6.60 14.38
CA HIS A 79 -10.29 7.04 14.68
C HIS A 79 -11.19 5.83 14.98
N ASP A 80 -12.47 6.06 15.24
CA ASP A 80 -13.44 4.98 15.42
C ASP A 80 -13.41 4.03 14.23
N THR A 81 -13.29 2.73 14.51
CA THR A 81 -13.29 1.68 13.49
C THR A 81 -14.63 1.68 12.76
N PRO A 82 -14.65 1.72 11.41
CA PRO A 82 -15.91 1.70 10.67
C PRO A 82 -16.65 0.38 10.92
N ASP A 83 -17.98 0.47 11.07
CA ASP A 83 -18.81 -0.74 11.16
C ASP A 83 -18.88 -1.45 9.81
N LEU A 84 -18.17 -2.57 9.70
CA LEU A 84 -18.10 -3.41 8.50
C LEU A 84 -19.03 -4.63 8.57
N THR A 85 -19.95 -4.65 9.54
CA THR A 85 -20.91 -5.73 9.69
C THR A 85 -21.76 -5.91 8.43
N GLY A 86 -21.92 -7.16 7.98
CA GLY A 86 -22.71 -7.53 6.80
C GLY A 86 -21.97 -7.37 5.46
N ILE A 87 -20.73 -6.86 5.42
CA ILE A 87 -19.93 -6.83 4.20
C ILE A 87 -19.41 -8.24 3.90
N LYS A 88 -19.71 -8.73 2.69
CA LYS A 88 -19.27 -10.05 2.24
C LYS A 88 -17.75 -10.12 2.07
N THR A 89 -17.20 -11.31 2.30
CA THR A 89 -15.79 -11.60 1.98
C THR A 89 -15.71 -12.33 0.64
N VAL A 90 -14.84 -11.85 -0.26
CA VAL A 90 -14.57 -12.43 -1.58
C VAL A 90 -13.06 -12.57 -1.76
N ALA A 91 -12.59 -13.74 -2.14
CA ALA A 91 -11.17 -14.04 -2.34
C ALA A 91 -10.28 -13.66 -1.11
N GLY A 92 -10.83 -13.81 0.10
CA GLY A 92 -10.09 -13.55 1.34
C GLY A 92 -10.10 -12.09 1.82
N ASP A 93 -10.72 -11.16 1.07
CA ASP A 93 -10.84 -9.75 1.46
C ASP A 93 -12.30 -9.27 1.36
N TYR A 94 -12.60 -8.06 1.76
CA TYR A 94 -13.94 -7.48 1.68
C TYR A 94 -14.42 -7.31 0.23
N HIS A 95 -15.71 -7.52 0.00
CA HIS A 95 -16.33 -7.25 -1.30
C HIS A 95 -16.24 -5.75 -1.62
N GLU A 96 -15.46 -5.38 -2.64
CA GLU A 96 -15.06 -4.01 -2.97
C GLU A 96 -16.27 -3.06 -3.11
N GLY A 97 -17.31 -3.45 -3.84
CA GLY A 97 -18.48 -2.59 -4.06
C GLY A 97 -19.28 -2.29 -2.80
N GLN A 98 -19.45 -3.30 -1.91
CA GLN A 98 -20.15 -3.10 -0.64
C GLN A 98 -19.31 -2.26 0.33
N LEU A 99 -18.01 -2.53 0.38
CA LEU A 99 -17.06 -1.78 1.19
C LEU A 99 -16.97 -0.32 0.72
N GLY A 100 -16.82 -0.09 -0.58
CA GLY A 100 -16.77 1.26 -1.15
C GLY A 100 -18.02 2.07 -0.82
N LYS A 101 -19.22 1.47 -0.93
CA LYS A 101 -20.46 2.13 -0.53
C LYS A 101 -20.48 2.47 0.97
N ARG A 102 -20.01 1.58 1.83
CA ARG A 102 -19.93 1.82 3.27
C ARG A 102 -18.96 2.94 3.60
N MET A 103 -17.76 2.90 3.04
CA MET A 103 -16.71 3.90 3.28
C MET A 103 -16.97 5.25 2.63
N SER A 104 -17.91 5.33 1.66
CA SER A 104 -18.40 6.59 1.08
C SER A 104 -19.52 7.23 1.91
N ASP A 105 -19.73 6.82 3.16
CA ASP A 105 -20.60 7.56 4.08
C ASP A 105 -20.03 8.97 4.31
N PRO A 106 -20.85 10.04 4.16
CA PRO A 106 -20.39 11.42 4.30
C PRO A 106 -19.71 11.73 5.66
N LYS A 107 -20.14 11.06 6.74
CA LYS A 107 -19.52 11.22 8.06
C LYS A 107 -18.13 10.62 8.09
N LEU A 108 -17.94 9.43 7.51
CA LEU A 108 -16.62 8.79 7.45
C LEU A 108 -15.65 9.59 6.61
N VAL A 109 -16.08 10.07 5.43
CA VAL A 109 -15.22 10.90 4.56
C VAL A 109 -14.94 12.27 5.20
N GLY A 110 -15.94 12.92 5.81
CA GLY A 110 -15.76 14.15 6.57
C GLY A 110 -14.73 13.97 7.70
N CYS A 111 -14.79 12.85 8.41
CA CYS A 111 -13.84 12.51 9.45
C CYS A 111 -12.40 12.34 8.92
N VAL A 112 -12.22 11.77 7.73
CA VAL A 112 -10.92 11.69 7.04
C VAL A 112 -10.34 13.09 6.81
N ILE A 113 -11.15 14.02 6.30
CA ILE A 113 -10.71 15.38 6.02
C ILE A 113 -10.36 16.12 7.32
N ASP A 114 -11.23 16.08 8.33
CA ASP A 114 -11.03 16.73 9.62
C ASP A 114 -9.79 16.23 10.33
N THR A 115 -9.56 14.91 10.31
CA THR A 115 -8.38 14.28 10.91
C THR A 115 -7.10 14.70 10.19
N TRP A 116 -7.12 14.79 8.86
CA TRP A 116 -5.97 15.25 8.11
C TRP A 116 -5.67 16.71 8.36
N LEU A 117 -6.69 17.58 8.41
CA LEU A 117 -6.53 19.00 8.76
C LEU A 117 -5.92 19.19 10.15
N LYS A 118 -6.31 18.32 11.09
CA LYS A 118 -5.86 18.40 12.48
C LYS A 118 -4.46 17.81 12.72
N HIS A 119 -4.16 16.67 12.10
CA HIS A 119 -2.99 15.87 12.42
C HIS A 119 -2.05 15.63 11.23
N GLY A 120 -2.47 15.91 10.00
CA GLY A 120 -1.66 15.68 8.80
C GLY A 120 -0.52 16.67 8.59
N GLU A 121 -0.45 17.74 9.41
CA GLU A 121 0.62 18.75 9.40
C GLU A 121 0.92 19.33 8.02
N ASN A 122 -0.06 19.34 7.15
CA ASN A 122 0.10 19.74 5.75
C ASN A 122 1.24 19.00 5.00
N ARG A 123 1.54 17.76 5.39
CA ARG A 123 2.61 16.93 4.83
C ARG A 123 2.20 16.31 3.48
N PRO A 124 3.16 15.98 2.59
CA PRO A 124 2.90 15.18 1.40
C PRO A 124 2.25 13.84 1.77
N THR A 125 1.04 13.60 1.26
CA THR A 125 0.14 12.55 1.76
C THR A 125 -0.27 11.59 0.64
N ILE A 126 -0.29 10.28 0.94
CA ILE A 126 -1.05 9.29 0.17
C ILE A 126 -2.30 8.92 0.94
N CYS A 127 -3.46 9.03 0.30
CA CYS A 127 -4.73 8.55 0.81
C CYS A 127 -5.13 7.27 0.06
N PHE A 128 -5.28 6.15 0.76
CA PHE A 128 -5.72 4.89 0.18
C PHE A 128 -7.25 4.78 0.26
N ALA A 129 -7.88 4.71 -0.89
CA ALA A 129 -9.33 4.55 -1.02
C ALA A 129 -9.71 3.14 -1.49
N VAL A 130 -10.93 2.71 -1.19
CA VAL A 130 -11.43 1.36 -1.49
C VAL A 130 -11.60 1.14 -2.99
N ASN A 131 -12.26 2.08 -3.68
CA ASN A 131 -12.56 2.03 -5.11
C ASN A 131 -12.62 3.44 -5.70
N VAL A 132 -12.83 3.52 -7.00
CA VAL A 132 -12.82 4.79 -7.74
C VAL A 132 -13.85 5.78 -7.21
N ALA A 133 -15.10 5.34 -6.99
CA ALA A 133 -16.16 6.23 -6.49
C ALA A 133 -15.84 6.79 -5.09
N HIS A 134 -15.26 5.96 -4.19
CA HIS A 134 -14.80 6.42 -2.87
C HIS A 134 -13.65 7.42 -2.99
N ALA A 135 -12.69 7.17 -3.90
CA ALA A 135 -11.57 8.07 -4.13
C ALA A 135 -12.01 9.43 -4.69
N GLU A 136 -12.93 9.42 -5.67
CA GLU A 136 -13.51 10.62 -6.25
C GLU A 136 -14.29 11.43 -5.20
N PHE A 137 -15.01 10.76 -4.31
CA PHE A 137 -15.73 11.44 -3.23
C PHE A 137 -14.75 12.10 -2.24
N ILE A 138 -13.70 11.39 -1.80
CA ILE A 138 -12.66 11.99 -0.95
C ILE A 138 -12.01 13.19 -1.67
N GLY A 139 -11.67 13.05 -2.95
CA GLY A 139 -11.09 14.14 -3.74
C GLY A 139 -12.00 15.38 -3.80
N ALA A 140 -13.29 15.18 -4.06
CA ALA A 140 -14.26 16.26 -4.07
C ALA A 140 -14.40 16.97 -2.72
N GLU A 141 -14.36 16.24 -1.60
CA GLU A 141 -14.38 16.85 -0.28
C GLU A 141 -13.08 17.61 0.04
N LEU A 142 -11.91 17.11 -0.41
CA LEU A 142 -10.64 17.83 -0.30
C LEU A 142 -10.68 19.14 -1.11
N ASP A 143 -11.26 19.15 -2.31
CA ASP A 143 -11.44 20.34 -3.13
C ASP A 143 -12.31 21.40 -2.42
N ARG A 144 -13.37 20.98 -1.72
CA ARG A 144 -14.25 21.89 -0.95
C ARG A 144 -13.52 22.67 0.14
N VAL A 145 -12.45 22.10 0.68
CA VAL A 145 -11.61 22.74 1.70
C VAL A 145 -10.29 23.27 1.13
N ASN A 146 -10.21 23.41 -0.20
CA ASN A 146 -9.06 23.94 -0.95
C ASN A 146 -7.74 23.21 -0.71
N ILE A 147 -7.77 21.89 -0.51
CA ILE A 147 -6.58 21.04 -0.44
C ILE A 147 -6.27 20.48 -1.81
N SER A 148 -5.08 20.81 -2.35
CA SER A 148 -4.64 20.33 -3.65
C SER A 148 -4.49 18.81 -3.63
N ASN A 149 -5.24 18.13 -4.49
CA ASN A 149 -5.26 16.69 -4.55
C ASN A 149 -5.41 16.18 -5.99
N VAL A 150 -5.16 14.90 -6.19
CA VAL A 150 -5.44 14.21 -7.45
C VAL A 150 -5.82 12.76 -7.16
N VAL A 151 -6.80 12.24 -7.89
CA VAL A 151 -7.23 10.85 -7.82
C VAL A 151 -6.45 10.03 -8.86
N ILE A 152 -5.74 9.00 -8.40
CA ILE A 152 -4.97 8.07 -9.24
C ILE A 152 -5.60 6.69 -9.17
N THR A 153 -5.98 6.14 -10.33
CA THR A 153 -6.61 4.82 -10.45
C THR A 153 -5.87 3.94 -11.46
N GLY A 154 -6.27 2.69 -11.58
CA GLY A 154 -5.75 1.80 -12.62
C GLY A 154 -6.00 2.29 -14.06
N ARG A 155 -6.94 3.23 -14.26
CA ARG A 155 -7.28 3.83 -15.56
C ARG A 155 -6.48 5.09 -15.89
N THR A 156 -5.81 5.69 -14.90
CA THR A 156 -4.99 6.89 -15.11
C THR A 156 -3.80 6.52 -16.02
N PRO A 157 -3.63 7.17 -17.18
CA PRO A 157 -2.53 6.92 -18.09
C PRO A 157 -1.15 7.11 -17.42
N MET A 158 -0.14 6.36 -17.89
CA MET A 158 1.20 6.41 -17.30
C MET A 158 1.81 7.82 -17.38
N GLU A 159 1.64 8.48 -18.51
CA GLU A 159 2.14 9.84 -18.74
C GLU A 159 1.52 10.85 -17.76
N GLU A 160 0.22 10.75 -17.50
CA GLU A 160 -0.45 11.60 -16.52
C GLU A 160 0.04 11.32 -15.09
N ARG A 161 0.27 10.04 -14.74
CA ARG A 161 0.83 9.69 -13.42
C ARG A 161 2.20 10.32 -13.21
N GLU A 162 3.07 10.32 -14.21
CA GLU A 162 4.39 10.94 -14.13
C GLU A 162 4.30 12.45 -13.89
N VAL A 163 3.34 13.11 -14.54
CA VAL A 163 3.05 14.53 -14.29
C VAL A 163 2.59 14.72 -12.84
N TYR A 164 1.62 13.94 -12.37
CA TYR A 164 1.10 14.04 -11.01
C TYR A 164 2.19 13.77 -9.96
N PHE A 165 3.04 12.77 -10.17
CA PHE A 165 4.16 12.49 -9.27
C PHE A 165 5.19 13.61 -9.24
N THR A 166 5.44 14.22 -10.39
CA THR A 166 6.32 15.40 -10.48
C THR A 166 5.73 16.59 -9.71
N GLN A 167 4.42 16.85 -9.86
CA GLN A 167 3.74 17.93 -9.13
C GLN A 167 3.67 17.65 -7.62
N PHE A 168 3.48 16.39 -7.23
CA PHE A 168 3.52 15.97 -5.83
C PHE A 168 4.89 16.19 -5.21
N LYS A 169 5.98 15.78 -5.90
CA LYS A 169 7.37 16.04 -5.47
C LYS A 169 7.68 17.53 -5.32
N LYS A 170 7.10 18.39 -6.16
CA LYS A 170 7.24 19.85 -6.08
C LYS A 170 6.34 20.48 -4.99
N GLY A 171 5.46 19.71 -4.35
CA GLY A 171 4.52 20.22 -3.34
C GLY A 171 3.29 20.93 -3.90
N ASN A 172 3.09 20.95 -5.23
CA ASN A 172 1.92 21.55 -5.88
C ASN A 172 0.67 20.68 -5.72
N ILE A 173 0.83 19.37 -5.61
CA ILE A 173 -0.22 18.43 -5.18
C ILE A 173 0.14 17.97 -3.78
N LYS A 174 -0.79 18.13 -2.84
CA LYS A 174 -0.60 17.78 -1.44
C LYS A 174 -1.00 16.34 -1.14
N ILE A 175 -2.11 15.87 -1.71
CA ILE A 175 -2.65 14.53 -1.45
C ILE A 175 -2.82 13.76 -2.77
N LEU A 176 -2.25 12.57 -2.82
CA LEU A 176 -2.55 11.58 -3.87
C LEU A 176 -3.60 10.62 -3.33
N VAL A 177 -4.83 10.69 -3.83
CA VAL A 177 -5.90 9.75 -3.49
C VAL A 177 -5.79 8.54 -4.44
N ASN A 178 -5.50 7.38 -3.89
CA ASN A 178 -5.10 6.20 -4.67
C ASN A 178 -6.06 5.03 -4.52
N VAL A 179 -6.32 4.34 -5.63
CA VAL A 179 -7.02 3.07 -5.67
C VAL A 179 -6.09 2.00 -6.26
N GLY A 180 -5.53 1.19 -5.38
CA GLY A 180 -4.80 -0.05 -5.74
C GLY A 180 -3.50 0.09 -6.56
N THR A 181 -3.18 1.25 -7.12
CA THR A 181 -2.17 1.40 -8.17
C THR A 181 -0.80 1.91 -7.75
N LEU A 182 -0.69 2.56 -6.59
CA LEU A 182 0.60 3.04 -6.08
C LEU A 182 1.47 1.93 -5.45
N VAL A 183 1.15 0.68 -5.77
CA VAL A 183 1.87 -0.48 -5.23
C VAL A 183 3.20 -0.71 -5.93
N ALA A 184 3.37 -0.31 -7.20
CA ALA A 184 4.60 -0.51 -7.96
C ALA A 184 5.17 0.81 -8.51
N GLY A 185 6.48 1.02 -8.37
CA GLY A 185 7.23 2.07 -9.07
C GLY A 185 7.11 3.50 -8.54
N PHE A 186 6.27 3.76 -7.53
CA PHE A 186 6.17 5.09 -6.93
C PHE A 186 7.23 5.26 -5.84
N ASP A 187 8.21 6.11 -6.11
CA ASP A 187 9.26 6.50 -5.17
C ASP A 187 9.21 8.01 -4.94
N SER A 188 8.63 8.40 -3.83
CA SER A 188 8.50 9.81 -3.41
C SER A 188 8.55 9.92 -1.91
N ASP A 189 8.93 11.11 -1.43
CA ASP A 189 8.89 11.47 -0.02
C ASP A 189 7.42 11.58 0.43
N VAL A 190 6.93 10.51 1.06
CA VAL A 190 5.60 10.44 1.66
C VAL A 190 5.76 10.59 3.16
N ARG A 191 5.11 11.61 3.73
CA ARG A 191 5.23 11.93 5.16
C ARG A 191 3.94 11.72 5.94
N CYS A 192 2.84 11.47 5.23
CA CYS A 192 1.57 11.12 5.84
C CYS A 192 0.86 10.05 5.01
N ILE A 193 0.28 9.07 5.66
CA ILE A 193 -0.62 8.08 5.08
C ILE A 193 -2.00 8.27 5.69
N VAL A 194 -3.01 8.38 4.84
CA VAL A 194 -4.42 8.24 5.21
C VAL A 194 -4.88 6.87 4.73
N ASP A 195 -5.13 5.96 5.65
CA ASP A 195 -5.69 4.65 5.30
C ASP A 195 -7.22 4.68 5.48
N ALA A 196 -7.94 4.90 4.38
CA ALA A 196 -9.40 4.86 4.31
C ALA A 196 -9.92 3.60 3.60
N ALA A 197 -9.08 2.58 3.44
CA ALA A 197 -9.42 1.33 2.75
C ALA A 197 -9.23 0.11 3.66
N PRO A 198 -10.28 -0.31 4.41
CA PRO A 198 -10.25 -1.53 5.19
C PRO A 198 -9.86 -2.74 4.36
N THR A 199 -9.03 -3.62 4.93
CA THR A 199 -8.61 -4.87 4.28
C THR A 199 -8.41 -5.98 5.32
N LYS A 200 -8.53 -7.24 4.87
CA LYS A 200 -8.14 -8.43 5.65
C LYS A 200 -6.76 -8.96 5.24
N SER A 201 -6.12 -8.29 4.28
CA SER A 201 -4.85 -8.72 3.70
C SER A 201 -3.66 -8.07 4.39
N ASN A 202 -2.86 -8.85 5.12
CA ASN A 202 -1.58 -8.40 5.68
C ASN A 202 -0.66 -7.83 4.60
N ILE A 203 -0.65 -8.45 3.40
CA ILE A 203 0.17 -8.00 2.27
C ILE A 203 -0.19 -6.57 1.89
N ARG A 204 -1.49 -6.28 1.69
CA ARG A 204 -1.96 -4.93 1.33
C ARG A 204 -1.65 -3.93 2.43
N HIS A 205 -1.84 -4.32 3.68
CA HIS A 205 -1.56 -3.47 4.84
C HIS A 205 -0.09 -3.08 4.90
N VAL A 206 0.81 -4.07 4.89
CA VAL A 206 2.27 -3.85 4.90
C VAL A 206 2.73 -3.00 3.71
N GLN A 207 2.21 -3.25 2.51
CA GLN A 207 2.55 -2.47 1.32
C GLN A 207 2.12 -1.00 1.40
N LYS A 208 0.95 -0.72 2.00
CA LYS A 208 0.51 0.66 2.25
C LYS A 208 1.46 1.37 3.23
N LEU A 209 1.74 0.75 4.38
CA LEU A 209 2.63 1.30 5.41
C LEU A 209 4.05 1.51 4.87
N GLY A 210 4.56 0.53 4.14
CA GLY A 210 5.90 0.58 3.53
C GLY A 210 6.11 1.75 2.57
N ARG A 211 5.04 2.32 1.99
CA ARG A 211 5.16 3.53 1.16
C ARG A 211 5.54 4.76 1.97
N GLY A 212 5.04 4.86 3.19
CA GLY A 212 5.34 5.99 4.05
C GLY A 212 6.52 5.77 4.98
N LEU A 213 6.89 4.54 5.29
CA LEU A 213 8.00 4.26 6.21
C LEU A 213 9.38 4.50 5.60
N ARG A 214 9.49 4.75 4.30
CA ARG A 214 10.78 5.07 3.66
C ARG A 214 11.38 6.34 4.26
N VAL A 215 12.68 6.30 4.51
CA VAL A 215 13.43 7.47 4.95
C VAL A 215 13.54 8.49 3.83
N ALA A 216 13.57 9.77 4.18
CA ALA A 216 13.80 10.87 3.26
C ALA A 216 14.53 12.00 4.00
N GLU A 217 15.23 12.86 3.26
CA GLU A 217 15.94 13.99 3.85
C GLU A 217 14.98 14.94 4.59
N GLY A 218 15.30 15.26 5.85
CA GLY A 218 14.48 16.12 6.70
C GLY A 218 13.12 15.52 7.10
N LYS A 219 12.94 14.21 6.97
CA LYS A 219 11.80 13.49 7.48
C LYS A 219 12.16 12.92 8.85
N ASP A 220 11.45 13.38 9.87
CA ASP A 220 11.58 12.95 11.26
C ASP A 220 10.75 11.69 11.54
N HIS A 221 9.51 11.66 11.08
CA HIS A 221 8.59 10.54 11.24
C HIS A 221 7.51 10.51 10.16
N LEU A 222 6.85 9.38 10.02
CA LEU A 222 5.63 9.20 9.24
C LEU A 222 4.41 9.46 10.11
N ILE A 223 3.41 10.16 9.59
CA ILE A 223 2.07 10.24 10.20
C ILE A 223 1.17 9.19 9.55
N ILE A 224 0.52 8.36 10.36
CA ILE A 224 -0.48 7.38 9.91
C ILE A 224 -1.84 7.78 10.47
N LEU A 225 -2.80 8.06 9.59
CA LEU A 225 -4.19 8.35 9.92
C LEU A 225 -5.04 7.14 9.53
N ASP A 226 -5.32 6.26 10.48
CA ASP A 226 -6.07 5.02 10.23
C ASP A 226 -7.58 5.22 10.42
N HIS A 227 -8.30 5.36 9.32
CA HIS A 227 -9.76 5.39 9.23
C HIS A 227 -10.34 4.03 8.81
N ALA A 228 -9.50 3.06 8.55
CA ALA A 228 -9.87 1.72 8.14
C ALA A 228 -9.98 0.74 9.30
N GLY A 229 -9.35 1.05 10.46
CA GLY A 229 -9.17 0.13 11.58
C GLY A 229 -8.16 -0.97 11.29
N ASN A 230 -7.30 -0.78 10.28
CA ASN A 230 -6.32 -1.78 9.88
C ASN A 230 -5.19 -1.93 10.90
N LEU A 231 -4.77 -0.86 11.57
CA LEU A 231 -3.76 -0.93 12.64
C LEU A 231 -4.23 -1.78 13.82
N ILE A 232 -5.52 -1.69 14.17
CA ILE A 232 -6.11 -2.48 15.26
C ILE A 232 -6.28 -3.94 14.84
N SER A 233 -6.71 -4.19 13.60
CA SER A 233 -7.07 -5.53 13.14
C SER A 233 -5.91 -6.35 12.58
N LEU A 234 -4.88 -5.71 12.04
CA LEU A 234 -3.75 -6.36 11.37
C LEU A 234 -2.38 -6.04 12.02
N GLY A 235 -2.34 -5.13 13.02
CA GLY A 235 -1.14 -4.75 13.76
C GLY A 235 -0.51 -3.43 13.30
N PHE A 236 0.26 -2.84 14.19
CA PHE A 236 1.12 -1.70 13.89
C PHE A 236 2.35 -2.16 13.09
N PRO A 237 3.11 -1.23 12.45
CA PRO A 237 4.29 -1.62 11.68
C PRO A 237 5.26 -2.53 12.43
N ASP A 238 5.53 -2.25 13.68
CA ASP A 238 6.45 -3.00 14.54
C ASP A 238 5.86 -4.30 15.12
N ASP A 239 4.54 -4.48 15.09
CA ASP A 239 3.86 -5.72 15.53
C ASP A 239 3.76 -6.77 14.40
N ILE A 240 4.10 -6.40 13.16
CA ILE A 240 3.96 -7.30 12.01
C ILE A 240 5.15 -8.26 11.98
N GLU A 241 4.89 -9.49 12.39
CA GLU A 241 5.84 -10.61 12.29
C GLU A 241 5.72 -11.30 10.93
N ILE A 242 6.86 -11.71 10.38
CA ILE A 242 6.97 -12.44 9.10
C ILE A 242 7.21 -13.93 9.38
#